data_4446da8937442e3f4605cd95c759166e
#
_entry.id   4446da8937442e3f4605cd95c759166e
#
_cell.length_a   1.000
_cell.length_b   1.000
_cell.length_c   1.000
_cell.angle_alpha   90.00
_cell.angle_beta   90.00
_cell.angle_gamma   90.00
#
_symmetry.space_group_name_H-M   'P 1'
#
loop_
_entity.id
_entity.type
_entity.pdbx_description
1 polymer ?
#
loop_
_entity_poly.entity_id
_entity_poly.type
_entity_poly.pdbx_seq_one_letter_code
_entity_poly.pdbx_strand_id
1 'polypeptide(L)'
;MFSSGKTPEDTTLNPEESFCIILPSSTFVVPDLRMLLRMFGDKVSLGKAAADQAATAIRRAIVDRGEARIIAATAASQLEFLGALTKESGIDWTKVEAFHLDEYIGLPITHPGSFRKMLMEQLVSKTGIQRYHLLEGDAADPAKVLREVGEELASAPIDIAFLGIGENAHIAFNDPPADFETEKPYIVVTLDEACRQQQVGEAWFSDISQVPKQAMSMSARQILKAKEILAVVPDQRKAQAVRASVEGGISPMAPASILRQHPNATIYLDQASASHLAAALQGALRRDSRATV
;
A
#
# COMPACT_ATOMS: atom_id res chain seq x y z
N MET A 1 60.59 16.29 -32.81
CA MET A 1 60.58 16.14 -31.33
C MET A 1 59.16 15.77 -30.94
N PHE A 2 58.96 14.54 -30.62
CA PHE A 2 57.65 13.97 -30.29
C PHE A 2 57.32 14.21 -28.81
N SER A 3 56.16 14.77 -28.54
CA SER A 3 55.58 14.86 -27.20
C SER A 3 54.46 13.83 -27.06
N SER A 4 54.65 12.93 -26.14
CA SER A 4 53.75 11.80 -25.79
C SER A 4 52.48 12.27 -25.13
N GLY A 5 51.33 11.96 -25.74
CA GLY A 5 50.03 12.10 -25.10
C GLY A 5 49.79 10.99 -24.05
N LYS A 6 49.38 11.39 -22.87
CA LYS A 6 48.85 10.50 -21.85
C LYS A 6 47.37 10.19 -22.16
N THR A 7 47.05 8.91 -22.22
CA THR A 7 45.67 8.40 -22.24
C THR A 7 45.00 8.61 -20.86
N PRO A 8 43.70 8.91 -20.78
CA PRO A 8 43.01 8.95 -19.51
C PRO A 8 42.83 7.53 -18.97
N GLU A 9 43.20 7.34 -17.71
CA GLU A 9 42.95 6.14 -16.94
C GLU A 9 41.45 5.87 -16.76
N ASP A 10 41.10 4.65 -17.04
CA ASP A 10 39.81 4.03 -16.86
C ASP A 10 39.48 3.98 -15.36
N THR A 11 38.64 4.90 -14.88
CA THR A 11 38.17 4.91 -13.50
C THR A 11 37.06 3.88 -13.36
N THR A 12 37.44 2.66 -13.05
CA THR A 12 36.51 1.61 -12.59
C THR A 12 35.84 2.12 -11.29
N LEU A 13 34.57 2.47 -11.38
CA LEU A 13 33.73 2.81 -10.25
C LEU A 13 33.61 1.59 -9.32
N ASN A 14 34.00 1.78 -8.07
CA ASN A 14 33.92 0.79 -7.01
C ASN A 14 32.42 0.50 -6.70
N PRO A 15 31.93 -0.76 -6.74
CA PRO A 15 30.51 -1.05 -6.57
C PRO A 15 29.97 -0.86 -5.15
N GLU A 16 30.76 -0.38 -4.20
CA GLU A 16 30.36 -0.19 -2.81
C GLU A 16 30.00 1.26 -2.41
N GLU A 17 30.08 2.25 -3.31
CA GLU A 17 29.63 3.62 -3.01
C GLU A 17 28.19 3.82 -3.51
N SER A 18 27.24 3.31 -2.73
CA SER A 18 25.82 3.66 -2.88
C SER A 18 25.59 5.12 -2.52
N PHE A 19 25.51 6.00 -3.50
CA PHE A 19 25.15 7.40 -3.27
C PHE A 19 23.68 7.51 -2.84
N CYS A 20 23.49 7.98 -1.61
CA CYS A 20 22.18 8.33 -1.08
C CYS A 20 21.82 9.75 -1.51
N ILE A 21 20.73 9.90 -2.30
CA ILE A 21 20.20 11.22 -2.64
C ILE A 21 19.22 11.64 -1.54
N ILE A 22 19.60 12.64 -0.75
CA ILE A 22 18.75 13.25 0.27
C ILE A 22 17.89 14.30 -0.41
N LEU A 23 16.58 14.07 -0.50
CA LEU A 23 15.61 15.10 -0.88
C LEU A 23 15.19 15.89 0.37
N PRO A 24 14.92 17.19 0.28
CA PRO A 24 14.49 17.97 1.43
C PRO A 24 13.15 17.46 1.95
N SER A 25 13.08 17.17 3.23
CA SER A 25 12.01 16.66 4.08
C SER A 25 11.76 15.13 4.05
N SER A 26 12.20 14.46 5.10
CA SER A 26 11.84 13.10 5.58
C SER A 26 11.74 11.95 4.57
N THR A 27 12.38 12.04 3.42
CA THR A 27 12.27 11.05 2.35
C THR A 27 13.63 10.44 2.02
N PHE A 28 13.76 9.13 2.15
CA PHE A 28 14.97 8.39 1.83
C PHE A 28 14.79 7.58 0.54
N VAL A 29 15.68 7.79 -0.44
CA VAL A 29 15.76 6.97 -1.66
C VAL A 29 16.91 5.98 -1.50
N VAL A 30 16.61 4.69 -1.47
CA VAL A 30 17.64 3.65 -1.56
C VAL A 30 18.05 3.51 -3.04
N PRO A 31 19.34 3.57 -3.43
CA PRO A 31 19.79 3.59 -4.83
C PRO A 31 19.30 2.36 -5.51
N ASP A 32 18.76 1.60 -5.78
CA ASP A 32 18.06 0.53 -6.52
C ASP A 32 16.56 0.43 -6.22
N LEU A 33 16.03 1.28 -5.34
CA LEU A 33 14.64 1.31 -4.97
C LEU A 33 13.98 2.56 -5.57
N ARG A 34 13.08 2.37 -6.51
CA ARG A 34 12.20 3.45 -6.98
C ARG A 34 11.16 3.86 -5.93
N MET A 35 11.09 3.10 -4.83
CA MET A 35 10.15 3.25 -3.72
C MET A 35 10.70 4.17 -2.63
N LEU A 36 9.85 5.04 -2.09
CA LEU A 36 10.18 5.94 -0.98
C LEU A 36 9.80 5.31 0.36
N LEU A 37 10.66 5.50 1.37
CA LEU A 37 10.38 5.13 2.75
C LEU A 37 10.26 6.39 3.61
N ARG A 38 9.22 6.46 4.42
CA ARG A 38 9.02 7.55 5.39
C ARG A 38 8.75 6.96 6.77
N MET A 39 9.52 7.39 7.79
CA MET A 39 9.40 6.86 9.15
C MET A 39 8.98 7.96 10.13
N PHE A 40 8.05 7.62 11.01
CA PHE A 40 7.46 8.52 12.00
C PHE A 40 7.58 7.94 13.41
N GLY A 41 7.38 8.78 14.43
CA GLY A 41 7.46 8.36 15.84
C GLY A 41 6.39 7.36 16.25
N ASP A 42 5.19 7.51 15.69
CA ASP A 42 3.99 6.75 16.03
C ASP A 42 3.01 6.66 14.86
N LYS A 43 1.98 5.82 15.00
CA LYS A 43 0.97 5.57 13.96
C LYS A 43 0.06 6.77 13.67
N VAL A 44 -0.10 7.70 14.61
CA VAL A 44 -0.95 8.90 14.42
C VAL A 44 -0.25 9.90 13.50
N SER A 45 1.02 10.22 13.81
CA SER A 45 1.85 11.09 12.94
C SER A 45 2.09 10.47 11.56
N LEU A 46 2.29 9.15 11.49
CA LEU A 46 2.37 8.39 10.25
C LEU A 46 1.08 8.54 9.44
N GLY A 47 -0.08 8.27 10.06
CA GLY A 47 -1.38 8.34 9.40
C GLY A 47 -1.70 9.73 8.88
N LYS A 48 -1.37 10.78 9.66
CA LYS A 48 -1.52 12.18 9.22
C LYS A 48 -0.66 12.50 8.00
N ALA A 49 0.62 12.15 8.04
CA ALA A 49 1.52 12.43 6.91
C ALA A 49 1.12 11.69 5.63
N ALA A 50 0.63 10.45 5.75
CA ALA A 50 0.08 9.71 4.62
C ALA A 50 -1.21 10.38 4.08
N ALA A 51 -2.07 10.88 4.98
CA ALA A 51 -3.29 11.59 4.60
C ALA A 51 -2.99 12.91 3.87
N ASP A 52 -2.00 13.69 4.31
CA ASP A 52 -1.56 14.92 3.64
C ASP A 52 -1.11 14.64 2.18
N GLN A 53 -0.34 13.56 1.96
CA GLN A 53 0.09 13.15 0.61
C GLN A 53 -1.09 12.66 -0.22
N ALA A 54 -1.94 11.80 0.34
CA ALA A 54 -3.15 11.30 -0.33
C ALA A 54 -4.08 12.44 -0.77
N ALA A 55 -4.36 13.38 0.14
CA ALA A 55 -5.18 14.54 -0.14
C ALA A 55 -4.60 15.41 -1.26
N THR A 56 -3.28 15.59 -1.27
CA THR A 56 -2.59 16.33 -2.33
C THR A 56 -2.73 15.64 -3.69
N ALA A 57 -2.57 14.32 -3.74
CA ALA A 57 -2.74 13.54 -4.97
C ALA A 57 -4.19 13.59 -5.48
N ILE A 58 -5.18 13.45 -4.58
CA ILE A 58 -6.61 13.54 -4.91
C ILE A 58 -6.95 14.93 -5.47
N ARG A 59 -6.55 16.01 -4.77
CA ARG A 59 -6.79 17.39 -5.23
C ARG A 59 -6.19 17.64 -6.61
N ARG A 60 -4.93 17.19 -6.82
CA ARG A 60 -4.27 17.31 -8.12
C ARG A 60 -5.03 16.56 -9.21
N ALA A 61 -5.46 15.33 -8.97
CA ALA A 61 -6.24 14.57 -9.94
C ALA A 61 -7.55 15.26 -10.30
N ILE A 62 -8.27 15.84 -9.31
CA ILE A 62 -9.51 16.59 -9.54
C ILE A 62 -9.25 17.86 -10.36
N VAL A 63 -8.16 18.59 -10.09
CA VAL A 63 -7.78 19.78 -10.86
C VAL A 63 -7.44 19.42 -12.30
N ASP A 64 -6.64 18.37 -12.50
CA ASP A 64 -6.10 18.01 -13.81
C ASP A 64 -7.12 17.34 -14.73
N ARG A 65 -8.11 16.61 -14.17
CA ARG A 65 -9.04 15.77 -14.94
C ARG A 65 -10.50 15.90 -14.59
N GLY A 66 -10.81 16.70 -13.58
CA GLY A 66 -12.19 16.87 -13.08
C GLY A 66 -12.64 15.80 -12.08
N GLU A 67 -11.88 14.74 -11.88
CA GLU A 67 -12.19 13.64 -10.96
C GLU A 67 -10.91 12.97 -10.42
N ALA A 68 -11.05 12.19 -9.36
CA ALA A 68 -10.01 11.32 -8.82
C ALA A 68 -10.55 9.91 -8.64
N ARG A 69 -9.78 8.90 -9.06
CA ARG A 69 -10.10 7.47 -8.87
C ARG A 69 -9.13 6.86 -7.87
N ILE A 70 -9.62 6.30 -6.79
CA ILE A 70 -8.82 5.78 -5.69
C ILE A 70 -9.10 4.31 -5.42
N ILE A 71 -8.07 3.57 -5.01
CA ILE A 71 -8.21 2.24 -4.41
C ILE A 71 -8.06 2.40 -2.90
N ALA A 72 -8.98 1.84 -2.12
CA ALA A 72 -8.98 1.98 -0.68
C ALA A 72 -8.91 0.61 0.02
N ALA A 73 -7.83 0.41 0.79
CA ALA A 73 -7.71 -0.66 1.76
C ALA A 73 -8.47 -0.33 3.06
N THR A 74 -8.97 -1.37 3.71
CA THR A 74 -9.72 -1.25 4.96
C THR A 74 -9.26 -2.34 5.94
N ALA A 75 -8.19 -2.09 6.64
CA ALA A 75 -7.70 -2.95 7.71
C ALA A 75 -7.43 -2.11 8.95
N ALA A 76 -7.17 -2.75 10.11
CA ALA A 76 -6.84 -2.03 11.35
C ALA A 76 -5.69 -1.02 11.18
N SER A 77 -4.71 -1.33 10.34
CA SER A 77 -3.59 -0.44 10.02
C SER A 77 -3.98 0.87 9.31
N GLN A 78 -5.18 0.93 8.70
CA GLN A 78 -5.64 2.08 7.92
C GLN A 78 -6.47 3.08 8.74
N LEU A 79 -6.84 2.76 9.98
CA LEU A 79 -7.81 3.56 10.75
C LEU A 79 -7.33 4.99 11.02
N GLU A 80 -6.09 5.18 11.48
CA GLU A 80 -5.51 6.49 11.72
C GLU A 80 -5.37 7.30 10.44
N PHE A 81 -4.93 6.64 9.38
CA PHE A 81 -4.80 7.25 8.05
C PHE A 81 -6.14 7.71 7.49
N LEU A 82 -7.14 6.82 7.40
CA LEU A 82 -8.47 7.16 6.90
C LEU A 82 -9.15 8.21 7.79
N GLY A 83 -8.97 8.09 9.13
CA GLY A 83 -9.49 9.08 10.07
C GLY A 83 -8.87 10.47 9.91
N ALA A 84 -7.62 10.58 9.45
CA ALA A 84 -6.98 11.83 9.10
C ALA A 84 -7.43 12.31 7.70
N LEU A 85 -7.40 11.42 6.69
CA LEU A 85 -7.75 11.75 5.30
C LEU A 85 -9.18 12.30 5.17
N THR A 86 -10.13 11.72 5.89
CA THR A 86 -11.53 12.19 5.86
C THR A 86 -11.75 13.57 6.47
N LYS A 87 -10.76 14.11 7.19
CA LYS A 87 -10.75 15.46 7.77
C LYS A 87 -10.00 16.48 6.93
N GLU A 88 -9.31 16.02 5.88
CA GLU A 88 -8.57 16.89 4.99
C GLU A 88 -9.50 17.88 4.25
N SER A 89 -9.15 19.16 4.30
CA SER A 89 -9.91 20.20 3.63
C SER A 89 -9.60 20.28 2.13
N GLY A 90 -10.49 20.88 1.35
CA GLY A 90 -10.25 21.18 -0.06
C GLY A 90 -10.32 19.98 -1.01
N ILE A 91 -10.84 18.85 -0.57
CA ILE A 91 -11.20 17.72 -1.43
C ILE A 91 -12.70 17.81 -1.75
N ASP A 92 -13.03 17.88 -3.03
CA ASP A 92 -14.40 17.70 -3.49
C ASP A 92 -14.69 16.21 -3.64
N TRP A 93 -15.19 15.61 -2.56
CA TRP A 93 -15.46 14.17 -2.50
C TRP A 93 -16.55 13.70 -3.48
N THR A 94 -17.38 14.59 -4.01
CA THR A 94 -18.37 14.25 -5.04
C THR A 94 -17.73 13.91 -6.39
N LYS A 95 -16.45 14.29 -6.55
CA LYS A 95 -15.61 13.99 -7.73
C LYS A 95 -14.67 12.81 -7.51
N VAL A 96 -14.79 12.13 -6.37
CA VAL A 96 -13.96 10.96 -6.06
C VAL A 96 -14.75 9.69 -6.35
N GLU A 97 -14.10 8.75 -7.01
CA GLU A 97 -14.57 7.39 -7.24
C GLU A 97 -13.66 6.40 -6.51
N ALA A 98 -14.26 5.54 -5.67
CA ALA A 98 -13.52 4.64 -4.80
C ALA A 98 -13.73 3.16 -5.18
N PHE A 99 -12.64 2.42 -5.26
CA PHE A 99 -12.61 0.98 -5.51
C PHE A 99 -12.16 0.22 -4.28
N HIS A 100 -12.93 -0.78 -3.90
CA HIS A 100 -12.61 -1.67 -2.81
C HIS A 100 -11.43 -2.57 -3.18
N LEU A 101 -10.44 -2.70 -2.27
CA LEU A 101 -9.24 -3.47 -2.53
C LEU A 101 -9.48 -4.98 -2.43
N ASP A 102 -10.17 -5.42 -1.40
CA ASP A 102 -10.35 -6.84 -1.06
C ASP A 102 -11.53 -7.07 -0.11
N GLU A 103 -12.12 -8.28 -0.13
CA GLU A 103 -13.20 -8.68 0.79
C GLU A 103 -13.26 -10.19 0.92
N TYR A 104 -13.69 -10.70 2.06
CA TYR A 104 -13.95 -12.12 2.29
C TYR A 104 -15.12 -12.63 1.49
N ILE A 105 -15.01 -13.86 0.95
CA ILE A 105 -16.14 -14.57 0.33
C ILE A 105 -16.99 -15.23 1.42
N GLY A 106 -18.31 -15.04 1.30
CA GLY A 106 -19.30 -15.59 2.23
C GLY A 106 -19.53 -14.74 3.48
N LEU A 107 -18.88 -13.58 3.61
CA LEU A 107 -19.07 -12.71 4.77
C LEU A 107 -20.09 -11.60 4.46
N PRO A 108 -21.19 -11.50 5.23
CA PRO A 108 -22.17 -10.45 5.01
C PRO A 108 -21.63 -9.08 5.49
N ILE A 109 -22.08 -8.00 4.85
CA ILE A 109 -21.67 -6.63 5.20
C ILE A 109 -21.94 -6.25 6.66
N THR A 110 -22.90 -6.93 7.30
CA THR A 110 -23.24 -6.70 8.72
C THR A 110 -22.22 -7.28 9.68
N HIS A 111 -21.35 -8.20 9.23
CA HIS A 111 -20.34 -8.80 10.08
C HIS A 111 -19.27 -7.75 10.49
N PRO A 112 -18.81 -7.72 11.77
CA PRO A 112 -17.81 -6.78 12.23
C PRO A 112 -16.50 -6.82 11.40
N GLY A 113 -16.09 -7.99 10.94
CA GLY A 113 -14.89 -8.19 10.13
C GLY A 113 -15.08 -7.92 8.63
N SER A 114 -16.25 -7.48 8.15
CA SER A 114 -16.43 -7.13 6.74
C SER A 114 -15.63 -5.87 6.39
N PHE A 115 -14.80 -5.96 5.37
CA PHE A 115 -14.04 -4.82 4.86
C PHE A 115 -14.94 -3.81 4.13
N ARG A 116 -16.03 -4.28 3.50
CA ARG A 116 -17.08 -3.39 2.97
C ARG A 116 -17.68 -2.51 4.07
N LYS A 117 -18.03 -3.11 5.21
CA LYS A 117 -18.54 -2.36 6.36
C LYS A 117 -17.56 -1.28 6.79
N MET A 118 -16.30 -1.66 6.93
CA MET A 118 -15.24 -0.72 7.33
C MET A 118 -15.06 0.40 6.31
N LEU A 119 -15.07 0.11 5.00
CA LEU A 119 -14.99 1.11 3.95
C LEU A 119 -16.16 2.09 4.01
N MET A 120 -17.38 1.59 4.20
CA MET A 120 -18.57 2.42 4.34
C MET A 120 -18.49 3.32 5.57
N GLU A 121 -18.10 2.80 6.73
CA GLU A 121 -18.05 3.53 7.98
C GLU A 121 -16.87 4.49 8.08
N GLN A 122 -15.69 4.11 7.57
CA GLN A 122 -14.46 4.88 7.75
C GLN A 122 -14.17 5.87 6.62
N LEU A 123 -14.71 5.65 5.44
CA LEU A 123 -14.48 6.52 4.28
C LEU A 123 -15.79 7.08 3.71
N VAL A 124 -16.64 6.24 3.15
CA VAL A 124 -17.80 6.69 2.33
C VAL A 124 -18.77 7.56 3.14
N SER A 125 -19.20 7.09 4.33
CA SER A 125 -20.16 7.83 5.16
C SER A 125 -19.60 9.13 5.73
N LYS A 126 -18.27 9.24 5.87
CA LYS A 126 -17.62 10.44 6.41
C LYS A 126 -17.36 11.51 5.36
N THR A 127 -17.20 11.11 4.10
CA THR A 127 -16.82 12.00 3.00
C THR A 127 -17.97 12.33 2.07
N GLY A 128 -18.99 11.47 2.02
CA GLY A 128 -20.10 11.62 1.08
C GLY A 128 -19.75 11.21 -0.36
N ILE A 129 -18.71 10.39 -0.57
CA ILE A 129 -18.40 9.77 -1.86
C ILE A 129 -19.66 9.07 -2.37
N GLN A 130 -20.07 9.38 -3.60
CA GLN A 130 -21.27 8.81 -4.23
C GLN A 130 -20.95 7.68 -5.21
N ARG A 131 -19.75 7.69 -5.79
CA ARG A 131 -19.29 6.66 -6.72
C ARG A 131 -18.30 5.72 -6.01
N TYR A 132 -18.75 4.52 -5.70
CA TYR A 132 -17.90 3.51 -5.07
C TYR A 132 -18.30 2.11 -5.51
N HIS A 133 -17.31 1.24 -5.64
CA HIS A 133 -17.45 -0.12 -6.15
C HIS A 133 -17.01 -1.10 -5.08
N LEU A 134 -17.98 -1.79 -4.47
CA LEU A 134 -17.75 -2.76 -3.41
C LEU A 134 -17.59 -4.18 -3.99
N LEU A 135 -16.74 -4.97 -3.38
CA LEU A 135 -16.68 -6.40 -3.62
C LEU A 135 -17.74 -7.09 -2.75
N GLU A 136 -18.87 -7.45 -3.32
CA GLU A 136 -19.98 -8.11 -2.59
C GLU A 136 -19.61 -9.55 -2.24
N GLY A 137 -18.94 -9.75 -1.07
CA GLY A 137 -18.41 -11.03 -0.62
C GLY A 137 -19.45 -12.12 -0.43
N ASP A 138 -20.69 -11.76 -0.07
CA ASP A 138 -21.84 -12.63 0.11
C ASP A 138 -22.73 -12.77 -1.13
N ALA A 139 -22.30 -12.27 -2.29
CA ALA A 139 -23.00 -12.45 -3.55
C ALA A 139 -23.09 -13.93 -3.94
N ALA A 140 -24.20 -14.32 -4.58
CA ALA A 140 -24.39 -15.68 -5.07
C ALA A 140 -23.41 -16.09 -6.19
N ASP A 141 -22.92 -15.10 -6.97
CA ASP A 141 -21.90 -15.28 -8.02
C ASP A 141 -20.73 -14.31 -7.79
N PRO A 142 -19.72 -14.70 -7.00
CA PRO A 142 -18.53 -13.90 -6.79
C PRO A 142 -17.77 -13.58 -8.09
N ALA A 143 -17.79 -14.49 -9.07
CA ALA A 143 -17.09 -14.27 -10.33
C ALA A 143 -17.74 -13.15 -11.16
N LYS A 144 -19.07 -12.99 -11.07
CA LYS A 144 -19.79 -11.87 -11.68
C LYS A 144 -19.36 -10.54 -11.04
N VAL A 145 -19.33 -10.48 -9.70
CA VAL A 145 -18.89 -9.28 -8.98
C VAL A 145 -17.49 -8.85 -9.43
N LEU A 146 -16.53 -9.82 -9.48
CA LEU A 146 -15.15 -9.51 -9.90
C LEU A 146 -15.06 -9.01 -11.34
N ARG A 147 -15.90 -9.54 -12.25
CA ARG A 147 -15.94 -9.04 -13.63
C ARG A 147 -16.47 -7.61 -13.69
N GLU A 148 -17.64 -7.35 -13.10
CA GLU A 148 -18.31 -6.05 -13.17
C GLU A 148 -17.45 -4.94 -12.52
N VAL A 149 -16.93 -5.17 -11.30
CA VAL A 149 -16.04 -4.20 -10.63
C VAL A 149 -14.71 -4.09 -11.36
N GLY A 150 -14.20 -5.19 -11.91
CA GLY A 150 -12.96 -5.19 -12.69
C GLY A 150 -13.07 -4.44 -14.01
N GLU A 151 -14.18 -4.54 -14.72
CA GLU A 151 -14.46 -3.77 -15.94
C GLU A 151 -14.55 -2.29 -15.64
N GLU A 152 -15.24 -1.89 -14.57
CA GLU A 152 -15.33 -0.51 -14.15
C GLU A 152 -13.95 0.04 -13.72
N LEU A 153 -13.19 -0.76 -12.94
CA LEU A 153 -11.81 -0.40 -12.55
C LEU A 153 -10.91 -0.14 -13.78
N ALA A 154 -11.04 -0.98 -14.81
CA ALA A 154 -10.24 -0.89 -16.03
C ALA A 154 -10.67 0.24 -16.98
N SER A 155 -11.84 0.86 -16.78
CA SER A 155 -12.41 1.89 -17.67
C SER A 155 -11.56 3.18 -17.74
N ALA A 156 -10.84 3.50 -16.66
CA ALA A 156 -9.92 4.64 -16.61
C ALA A 156 -8.79 4.42 -15.59
N PRO A 157 -7.67 5.17 -15.68
CA PRO A 157 -6.55 5.02 -14.77
C PRO A 157 -6.90 5.34 -13.32
N ILE A 158 -6.31 4.60 -12.39
CA ILE A 158 -6.35 4.90 -10.95
C ILE A 158 -5.28 5.94 -10.62
N ASP A 159 -5.66 6.94 -9.83
CA ASP A 159 -4.75 8.01 -9.44
C ASP A 159 -3.90 7.64 -8.25
N ILE A 160 -4.51 7.03 -7.24
CA ILE A 160 -3.79 6.64 -6.04
C ILE A 160 -4.39 5.38 -5.42
N ALA A 161 -3.52 4.48 -4.95
CA ALA A 161 -3.88 3.28 -4.21
C ALA A 161 -3.40 3.36 -2.76
N PHE A 162 -4.29 3.09 -1.81
CA PHE A 162 -3.98 2.97 -0.40
C PHE A 162 -3.92 1.50 -0.02
N LEU A 163 -2.80 1.09 0.59
CA LEU A 163 -2.52 -0.30 0.94
C LEU A 163 -2.07 -0.44 2.39
N GLY A 164 -2.17 -1.68 2.91
CA GLY A 164 -1.39 -2.17 4.04
C GLY A 164 -0.40 -3.23 3.59
N ILE A 165 0.47 -3.67 4.51
CA ILE A 165 1.30 -4.87 4.35
C ILE A 165 0.92 -5.83 5.48
N GLY A 166 0.59 -7.08 5.13
CA GLY A 166 0.26 -8.12 6.10
C GLY A 166 1.49 -8.62 6.87
N GLU A 167 1.29 -9.40 7.93
CA GLU A 167 2.38 -9.94 8.74
C GLU A 167 3.25 -10.95 7.98
N ASN A 168 2.68 -11.65 6.99
CA ASN A 168 3.39 -12.52 6.04
C ASN A 168 3.84 -11.79 4.76
N ALA A 169 3.86 -10.45 4.77
CA ALA A 169 4.20 -9.57 3.66
C ALA A 169 3.19 -9.54 2.49
N HIS A 170 1.95 -10.02 2.67
CA HIS A 170 0.92 -9.87 1.64
C HIS A 170 0.54 -8.41 1.38
N ILE A 171 0.04 -8.13 0.19
CA ILE A 171 -0.68 -6.91 -0.19
C ILE A 171 -2.07 -7.28 -0.71
N ALA A 172 -3.12 -6.59 -0.26
CA ALA A 172 -4.48 -7.10 -0.37
C ALA A 172 -4.52 -8.53 0.21
N PHE A 173 -5.23 -9.46 -0.39
CA PHE A 173 -5.13 -10.87 -0.03
C PHE A 173 -4.21 -11.69 -0.97
N ASN A 174 -3.19 -11.06 -1.56
CA ASN A 174 -2.16 -11.80 -2.30
C ASN A 174 -1.15 -12.39 -1.31
N ASP A 175 -1.50 -13.55 -0.70
CA ASP A 175 -0.65 -14.28 0.24
C ASP A 175 0.54 -14.97 -0.46
N PRO A 176 1.65 -15.25 0.24
CA PRO A 176 2.76 -16.03 -0.31
C PRO A 176 2.38 -17.50 -0.66
N PRO A 177 2.76 -18.02 -1.83
CA PRO A 177 3.38 -17.32 -2.96
C PRO A 177 2.33 -16.58 -3.80
N ALA A 178 2.48 -15.27 -3.93
CA ALA A 178 1.55 -14.46 -4.71
C ALA A 178 1.71 -14.66 -6.22
N ASP A 179 0.61 -14.56 -6.95
CA ASP A 179 0.63 -14.55 -8.41
C ASP A 179 1.01 -13.16 -8.93
N PHE A 180 2.26 -13.02 -9.40
CA PHE A 180 2.76 -11.79 -10.03
C PHE A 180 2.50 -11.71 -11.53
N GLU A 181 1.91 -12.74 -12.14
CA GLU A 181 1.74 -12.83 -13.59
C GLU A 181 0.31 -12.56 -14.06
N THR A 182 -0.68 -12.77 -13.20
CA THR A 182 -2.08 -12.56 -13.58
C THR A 182 -2.37 -11.10 -13.94
N GLU A 183 -2.98 -10.89 -15.11
CA GLU A 183 -3.44 -9.57 -15.59
C GLU A 183 -4.92 -9.28 -15.20
N LYS A 184 -5.59 -10.22 -14.55
CA LYS A 184 -6.96 -9.98 -14.08
C LYS A 184 -6.95 -8.90 -13.01
N PRO A 185 -7.86 -7.90 -13.07
CA PRO A 185 -7.94 -6.86 -12.04
C PRO A 185 -8.20 -7.42 -10.65
N TYR A 186 -9.13 -8.37 -10.56
CA TYR A 186 -9.48 -9.07 -9.32
C TYR A 186 -9.43 -10.58 -9.52
N ILE A 187 -9.09 -11.27 -8.45
CA ILE A 187 -8.98 -12.74 -8.39
C ILE A 187 -9.66 -13.28 -7.13
N VAL A 188 -10.10 -14.53 -7.18
CA VAL A 188 -10.43 -15.29 -5.97
C VAL A 188 -9.17 -15.96 -5.48
N VAL A 189 -8.89 -15.81 -4.20
CA VAL A 189 -7.72 -16.40 -3.53
C VAL A 189 -8.14 -17.32 -2.39
N THR A 190 -7.32 -18.30 -2.08
CA THR A 190 -7.41 -19.08 -0.84
C THR A 190 -6.43 -18.47 0.16
N LEU A 191 -6.95 -18.06 1.33
CA LEU A 191 -6.17 -17.43 2.38
C LEU A 191 -5.29 -18.48 3.08
N ASP A 192 -4.02 -18.12 3.29
CA ASP A 192 -3.13 -18.95 4.07
C ASP A 192 -3.49 -18.90 5.58
N GLU A 193 -2.91 -19.83 6.35
CA GLU A 193 -3.19 -19.91 7.78
C GLU A 193 -2.65 -18.70 8.53
N ALA A 194 -1.47 -18.18 8.15
CA ALA A 194 -0.85 -17.01 8.78
C ALA A 194 -1.70 -15.75 8.57
N CYS A 195 -2.22 -15.54 7.35
CA CYS A 195 -3.14 -14.46 7.03
C CYS A 195 -4.43 -14.56 7.87
N ARG A 196 -5.03 -15.75 7.94
CA ARG A 196 -6.25 -15.98 8.75
C ARG A 196 -5.99 -15.79 10.24
N GLN A 197 -4.83 -16.23 10.75
CA GLN A 197 -4.44 -16.06 12.15
C GLN A 197 -4.23 -14.58 12.49
N GLN A 198 -3.70 -13.77 11.57
CA GLN A 198 -3.60 -12.32 11.74
C GLN A 198 -4.99 -11.70 12.02
N GLN A 199 -6.04 -12.13 11.32
CA GLN A 199 -7.40 -11.58 11.49
C GLN A 199 -8.00 -11.90 12.88
N VAL A 200 -7.64 -13.05 13.43
CA VAL A 200 -7.95 -13.38 14.83
C VAL A 200 -7.16 -12.48 15.78
N GLY A 201 -5.87 -12.29 15.53
CA GLY A 201 -5.00 -11.39 16.31
C GLY A 201 -5.43 -9.92 16.28
N GLU A 202 -6.11 -9.49 15.22
CA GLU A 202 -6.72 -8.16 15.08
C GLU A 202 -8.13 -8.07 15.69
N ALA A 203 -8.61 -9.17 16.31
CA ALA A 203 -9.91 -9.29 16.99
C ALA A 203 -11.15 -9.11 16.07
N TRP A 204 -11.00 -9.30 14.75
CA TRP A 204 -12.13 -9.32 13.84
C TRP A 204 -12.94 -10.62 13.91
N PHE A 205 -12.29 -11.69 14.32
CA PHE A 205 -12.88 -13.02 14.51
C PHE A 205 -12.41 -13.59 15.85
N SER A 206 -13.27 -14.31 16.55
CA SER A 206 -12.92 -14.91 17.84
C SER A 206 -12.09 -16.19 17.72
N ASP A 207 -12.14 -16.84 16.56
CA ASP A 207 -11.45 -18.10 16.27
C ASP A 207 -11.14 -18.23 14.78
N ILE A 208 -10.05 -18.91 14.44
CA ILE A 208 -9.61 -19.10 13.06
C ILE A 208 -10.61 -19.88 12.21
N SER A 209 -11.43 -20.76 12.81
CA SER A 209 -12.46 -21.48 12.10
C SER A 209 -13.56 -20.60 11.53
N GLN A 210 -13.75 -19.41 12.12
CA GLN A 210 -14.72 -18.40 11.68
C GLN A 210 -14.18 -17.51 10.57
N VAL A 211 -12.86 -17.46 10.37
CA VAL A 211 -12.25 -16.67 9.28
C VAL A 211 -12.52 -17.38 7.96
N PRO A 212 -13.15 -16.73 6.97
CA PRO A 212 -13.37 -17.33 5.67
C PRO A 212 -12.07 -17.88 5.06
N LYS A 213 -12.18 -18.96 4.30
CA LYS A 213 -11.03 -19.57 3.62
C LYS A 213 -10.71 -18.95 2.29
N GLN A 214 -11.66 -18.20 1.71
CA GLN A 214 -11.50 -17.55 0.41
C GLN A 214 -11.83 -16.07 0.51
N ALA A 215 -11.20 -15.31 -0.37
CA ALA A 215 -11.42 -13.88 -0.50
C ALA A 215 -11.38 -13.45 -1.98
N MET A 216 -12.00 -12.32 -2.26
CA MET A 216 -11.81 -11.54 -3.47
C MET A 216 -10.65 -10.58 -3.21
N SER A 217 -9.68 -10.52 -4.09
CA SER A 217 -8.51 -9.66 -3.95
C SER A 217 -8.20 -8.95 -5.25
N MET A 218 -7.86 -7.68 -5.17
CA MET A 218 -7.18 -7.04 -6.29
C MET A 218 -5.83 -7.71 -6.51
N SER A 219 -5.47 -7.99 -7.76
CA SER A 219 -4.19 -8.64 -8.07
C SER A 219 -3.01 -7.68 -7.84
N ALA A 220 -1.83 -8.25 -7.57
CA ALA A 220 -0.61 -7.46 -7.40
C ALA A 220 -0.30 -6.60 -8.65
N ARG A 221 -0.48 -7.15 -9.84
CA ARG A 221 -0.32 -6.42 -11.11
C ARG A 221 -1.28 -5.25 -11.24
N GLN A 222 -2.54 -5.42 -10.85
CA GLN A 222 -3.53 -4.35 -10.93
C GLN A 222 -3.21 -3.21 -9.95
N ILE A 223 -2.73 -3.52 -8.75
CA ILE A 223 -2.27 -2.53 -7.79
C ILE A 223 -1.17 -1.66 -8.39
N LEU A 224 -0.19 -2.28 -9.07
CA LEU A 224 0.93 -1.56 -9.71
C LEU A 224 0.52 -0.65 -10.89
N LYS A 225 -0.71 -0.73 -11.38
CA LYS A 225 -1.22 0.17 -12.44
C LYS A 225 -1.69 1.53 -11.89
N ALA A 226 -1.79 1.72 -10.58
CA ALA A 226 -2.07 3.03 -10.00
C ALA A 226 -0.93 4.02 -10.32
N LYS A 227 -1.23 5.31 -10.45
CA LYS A 227 -0.19 6.33 -10.68
C LYS A 227 0.67 6.60 -9.45
N GLU A 228 0.07 6.41 -8.29
CA GLU A 228 0.72 6.58 -6.98
C GLU A 228 0.25 5.49 -6.03
N ILE A 229 1.16 4.98 -5.20
CA ILE A 229 0.84 3.97 -4.19
C ILE A 229 1.32 4.46 -2.83
N LEU A 230 0.42 4.47 -1.85
CA LEU A 230 0.73 4.72 -0.44
C LEU A 230 0.49 3.45 0.38
N ALA A 231 1.55 2.84 0.89
CA ALA A 231 1.47 1.72 1.81
C ALA A 231 1.62 2.21 3.26
N VAL A 232 0.55 2.10 4.05
CA VAL A 232 0.49 2.56 5.44
C VAL A 232 0.68 1.36 6.36
N VAL A 233 1.84 1.29 7.04
CA VAL A 233 2.31 0.07 7.70
C VAL A 233 2.80 0.36 9.12
N PRO A 234 1.90 0.63 10.08
CA PRO A 234 2.25 0.77 11.49
C PRO A 234 2.36 -0.60 12.17
N ASP A 235 2.93 -0.60 13.40
CA ASP A 235 2.92 -1.72 14.35
C ASP A 235 4.12 -2.68 14.22
N GLN A 236 4.65 -3.07 15.40
CA GLN A 236 5.76 -4.02 15.54
C GLN A 236 5.51 -5.37 14.85
N ARG A 237 4.27 -5.83 14.79
CA ARG A 237 3.91 -7.10 14.14
C ARG A 237 4.25 -7.11 12.65
N LYS A 238 4.39 -5.93 12.02
CA LYS A 238 4.73 -5.77 10.61
C LYS A 238 6.24 -5.71 10.34
N ALA A 239 7.08 -5.61 11.40
CA ALA A 239 8.52 -5.34 11.26
C ALA A 239 9.26 -6.39 10.40
N GLN A 240 8.92 -7.67 10.53
CA GLN A 240 9.53 -8.73 9.72
C GLN A 240 9.09 -8.65 8.24
N ALA A 241 7.81 -8.40 8.00
CA ALA A 241 7.26 -8.23 6.66
C ALA A 241 7.85 -6.99 5.98
N VAL A 242 7.98 -5.87 6.69
CA VAL A 242 8.64 -4.65 6.21
C VAL A 242 10.08 -4.96 5.79
N ARG A 243 10.86 -5.62 6.65
CA ARG A 243 12.23 -6.01 6.31
C ARG A 243 12.29 -6.88 5.06
N ALA A 244 11.47 -7.92 4.98
CA ALA A 244 11.43 -8.82 3.83
C ALA A 244 11.08 -8.09 2.53
N SER A 245 10.14 -7.12 2.60
CA SER A 245 9.69 -6.36 1.44
C SER A 245 10.69 -5.30 0.97
N VAL A 246 11.42 -4.68 1.91
CA VAL A 246 12.32 -3.56 1.63
C VAL A 246 13.74 -4.04 1.32
N GLU A 247 14.29 -4.95 2.13
CA GLU A 247 15.68 -5.39 2.06
C GLU A 247 15.87 -6.73 1.35
N GLY A 248 14.81 -7.56 1.28
CA GLY A 248 14.84 -8.84 0.57
C GLY A 248 14.83 -8.69 -0.96
N GLY A 249 14.96 -9.81 -1.68
CA GLY A 249 14.72 -9.85 -3.14
C GLY A 249 13.23 -9.61 -3.47
N ILE A 250 12.94 -9.11 -4.68
CA ILE A 250 11.55 -9.09 -5.18
C ILE A 250 11.12 -10.54 -5.41
N SER A 251 10.10 -10.99 -4.69
CA SER A 251 9.72 -12.40 -4.67
C SER A 251 8.22 -12.57 -4.35
N PRO A 252 7.53 -13.53 -5.01
CA PRO A 252 6.20 -13.95 -4.62
C PRO A 252 6.09 -14.42 -3.16
N MET A 253 7.19 -14.83 -2.55
CA MET A 253 7.24 -15.23 -1.13
C MET A 253 7.25 -14.04 -0.16
N ALA A 254 7.45 -12.82 -0.66
CA ALA A 254 7.29 -11.56 0.05
C ALA A 254 6.52 -10.59 -0.86
N PRO A 255 5.20 -10.77 -1.02
CA PRO A 255 4.43 -10.11 -2.06
C PRO A 255 4.57 -8.59 -2.11
N ALA A 256 4.65 -7.92 -0.96
CA ALA A 256 4.83 -6.47 -0.89
C ALA A 256 6.18 -6.00 -1.49
N SER A 257 7.15 -6.89 -1.69
CA SER A 257 8.42 -6.56 -2.36
C SER A 257 8.22 -6.08 -3.80
N ILE A 258 7.11 -6.46 -4.46
CA ILE A 258 6.80 -6.02 -5.83
C ILE A 258 6.59 -4.50 -5.93
N LEU A 259 6.23 -3.83 -4.82
CA LEU A 259 6.07 -2.38 -4.77
C LEU A 259 7.36 -1.63 -5.16
N ARG A 260 8.53 -2.27 -5.02
CA ARG A 260 9.83 -1.74 -5.46
C ARG A 260 9.93 -1.56 -6.97
N GLN A 261 9.10 -2.22 -7.76
CA GLN A 261 9.02 -2.02 -9.22
C GLN A 261 8.19 -0.78 -9.60
N HIS A 262 7.39 -0.26 -8.66
CA HIS A 262 6.53 0.88 -8.95
C HIS A 262 7.32 2.19 -8.89
N PRO A 263 7.20 3.09 -9.90
CA PRO A 263 8.00 4.32 -9.98
C PRO A 263 7.61 5.37 -8.92
N ASN A 264 6.45 5.25 -8.31
CA ASN A 264 5.91 6.24 -7.37
C ASN A 264 5.16 5.53 -6.21
N ALA A 265 5.86 4.65 -5.49
CA ALA A 265 5.38 4.01 -4.28
C ALA A 265 6.05 4.61 -3.04
N THR A 266 5.26 4.88 -2.01
CA THR A 266 5.74 5.34 -0.70
C THR A 266 5.27 4.39 0.37
N ILE A 267 6.18 3.90 1.21
CA ILE A 267 5.84 3.14 2.42
C ILE A 267 5.99 4.06 3.63
N TYR A 268 4.91 4.21 4.37
CA TYR A 268 4.84 4.91 5.64
C TYR A 268 5.01 3.93 6.78
N LEU A 269 6.01 4.15 7.62
CA LEU A 269 6.40 3.31 8.74
C LEU A 269 6.35 4.10 10.05
N ASP A 270 6.02 3.45 11.15
CA ASP A 270 6.38 3.93 12.47
C ASP A 270 7.71 3.29 12.94
N GLN A 271 8.23 3.77 14.07
CA GLN A 271 9.48 3.22 14.63
C GLN A 271 9.35 1.72 14.94
N ALA A 272 8.15 1.25 15.30
CA ALA A 272 7.91 -0.14 15.64
C ALA A 272 7.95 -1.02 14.40
N SER A 273 7.25 -0.67 13.32
CA SER A 273 7.28 -1.43 12.06
C SER A 273 8.63 -1.37 11.34
N ALA A 274 9.42 -0.30 11.56
CA ALA A 274 10.77 -0.15 11.00
C ALA A 274 11.87 -0.86 11.82
N SER A 275 11.54 -1.46 12.98
CA SER A 275 12.54 -1.93 13.96
C SER A 275 13.45 -3.07 13.48
N HIS A 276 13.04 -3.83 12.48
CA HIS A 276 13.85 -4.91 11.90
C HIS A 276 14.67 -4.50 10.67
N LEU A 277 14.52 -3.27 10.18
CA LEU A 277 15.37 -2.74 9.10
C LEU A 277 16.83 -2.63 9.57
N ALA A 278 17.78 -2.70 8.64
CA ALA A 278 19.20 -2.53 8.93
C ALA A 278 19.47 -1.20 9.64
N ALA A 279 20.40 -1.20 10.59
CA ALA A 279 20.71 -0.04 11.42
C ALA A 279 21.10 1.21 10.61
N ALA A 280 21.79 1.03 9.49
CA ALA A 280 22.16 2.12 8.58
C ALA A 280 20.91 2.78 7.98
N LEU A 281 19.93 2.00 7.52
CA LEU A 281 18.67 2.46 6.95
C LEU A 281 17.81 3.15 8.01
N GLN A 282 17.65 2.53 9.20
CA GLN A 282 16.97 3.19 10.34
C GLN A 282 17.61 4.51 10.72
N GLY A 283 18.96 4.56 10.77
CA GLY A 283 19.72 5.78 11.09
C GLY A 283 19.51 6.89 10.06
N ALA A 284 19.39 6.53 8.79
CA ALA A 284 19.09 7.47 7.71
C ALA A 284 17.67 8.03 7.83
N LEU A 285 16.67 7.17 8.02
CA LEU A 285 15.27 7.54 8.20
C LEU A 285 15.04 8.44 9.42
N ARG A 286 15.78 8.21 10.54
CA ARG A 286 15.71 9.05 11.75
C ARG A 286 16.31 10.45 11.58
N ARG A 287 17.38 10.60 10.80
CA ARG A 287 17.99 11.92 10.55
C ARG A 287 17.05 12.83 9.79
N ASP A 288 16.31 12.25 8.86
CA ASP A 288 15.39 12.94 8.02
C ASP A 288 14.11 13.38 8.78
N SER A 289 13.59 12.56 9.70
CA SER A 289 12.44 12.90 10.55
C SER A 289 12.69 14.09 11.49
N ARG A 290 13.96 14.45 11.78
CA ARG A 290 14.34 15.60 12.63
C ARG A 290 14.46 16.91 11.85
N ALA A 291 14.51 16.89 10.53
CA ALA A 291 14.62 18.10 9.70
C ALA A 291 13.26 18.80 9.48
N THR A 292 12.18 18.28 10.07
CA THR A 292 10.80 18.78 9.89
C THR A 292 10.22 19.40 11.18
N VAL A 293 11.07 19.90 12.10
CA VAL A 293 10.64 20.68 13.29
C VAL A 293 11.05 22.13 13.13
#